data_a5a7b73640067db1324b048f2db79487
#
_entry.id   a5a7b73640067db1324b048f2db79487
#
_cell.length_a   1.000
_cell.length_b   1.000
_cell.length_c   1.000
_cell.angle_alpha   90.00
_cell.angle_beta   90.00
_cell.angle_gamma   90.00
#
_symmetry.space_group_name_H-M   'P 1'
#
loop_
_entity.id
_entity.type
_entity.pdbx_description
1 polymer ?
#
loop_
_entity_poly.entity_id
_entity_poly.type
_entity_poly.pdbx_seq_one_letter_code
_entity_poly.pdbx_strand_id
1 'polypeptide(L)'
;MSVTYGFYNSKNKDRRYDAIQMSSIFDGIIRDGILQHVGTAMMVKESTGMMVNVGIGRAWFNHTWTLNDALLPLTVPQSEVILNRIDAVILEVDSRESVRANTIKIVKGTPATNPVKPSMIKTNDRWQYPLAYIRVNSGVTSIRQENITNAVGTSECPFVTAPLEKMSIDALVAQWKDQWDAFYEKETSDMEATNSFWKDQWSKWFNAQTEEIQQSYLDWEKMPADQEAFKRE
;
A
#
# COMPACT_ATOMS: atom_id res chain seq x y z
N MET A 1 -13.47 30.39 -27.00
CA MET A 1 -12.20 29.86 -26.49
C MET A 1 -11.45 31.05 -25.90
N SER A 2 -11.09 31.01 -24.60
CA SER A 2 -10.34 32.09 -23.96
C SER A 2 -8.97 31.55 -23.54
N VAL A 3 -7.93 32.38 -23.74
CA VAL A 3 -6.58 32.07 -23.23
C VAL A 3 -6.42 32.80 -21.91
N THR A 4 -6.08 32.06 -20.85
CA THR A 4 -5.82 32.60 -19.50
C THR A 4 -4.31 32.68 -19.30
N TYR A 5 -3.83 33.80 -18.76
CA TYR A 5 -2.41 34.05 -18.52
C TYR A 5 -2.22 34.82 -17.20
N GLY A 6 -1.03 34.80 -16.62
CA GLY A 6 -0.76 35.46 -15.35
C GLY A 6 0.68 35.94 -15.15
N PHE A 7 0.98 36.46 -13.97
CA PHE A 7 2.31 36.94 -13.48
C PHE A 7 2.91 38.11 -14.24
N TYR A 8 2.07 39.01 -14.79
CA TYR A 8 2.52 40.27 -15.29
C TYR A 8 2.44 41.34 -14.19
N ASN A 9 3.43 42.24 -14.17
CA ASN A 9 3.42 43.36 -13.26
C ASN A 9 2.22 44.25 -13.48
N SER A 10 1.55 44.64 -12.37
CA SER A 10 0.45 45.61 -12.46
C SER A 10 0.96 47.01 -12.76
N LYS A 11 0.33 47.68 -13.73
CA LYS A 11 0.51 49.09 -13.98
C LYS A 11 -0.80 49.78 -13.61
N ASN A 12 -0.77 50.72 -12.69
CA ASN A 12 -1.96 51.41 -12.20
C ASN A 12 -3.05 50.48 -11.61
N LYS A 13 -2.67 49.34 -10.98
CA LYS A 13 -3.58 48.36 -10.39
C LYS A 13 -4.53 47.69 -11.40
N ASP A 14 -4.11 47.57 -12.66
CA ASP A 14 -4.88 46.94 -13.74
C ASP A 14 -4.85 45.40 -13.69
N ARG A 15 -3.97 44.80 -12.92
CA ARG A 15 -3.83 43.34 -12.76
C ARG A 15 -4.23 42.90 -11.34
N ARG A 16 -5.23 42.02 -11.30
CA ARG A 16 -5.67 41.32 -10.08
C ARG A 16 -5.81 39.86 -10.41
N TYR A 17 -5.32 39.01 -9.51
CA TYR A 17 -5.42 37.56 -9.61
C TYR A 17 -6.30 37.07 -8.47
N ASP A 18 -7.28 36.26 -8.79
CA ASP A 18 -8.09 35.56 -7.76
C ASP A 18 -7.41 34.26 -7.32
N ALA A 19 -8.01 33.61 -6.31
CA ALA A 19 -7.48 32.37 -5.75
C ALA A 19 -7.40 31.23 -6.77
N ILE A 20 -8.37 31.17 -7.70
CA ILE A 20 -8.42 30.13 -8.74
C ILE A 20 -7.27 30.34 -9.74
N GLN A 21 -7.08 31.57 -10.20
CA GLN A 21 -5.98 31.91 -11.10
C GLN A 21 -4.62 31.65 -10.47
N MET A 22 -4.46 31.97 -9.18
CA MET A 22 -3.21 31.70 -8.44
C MET A 22 -2.96 30.20 -8.23
N SER A 23 -3.99 29.42 -7.93
CA SER A 23 -3.85 27.98 -7.71
C SER A 23 -3.68 27.19 -9.01
N SER A 24 -4.17 27.71 -10.14
CA SER A 24 -4.07 27.02 -11.43
C SER A 24 -2.64 26.82 -11.95
N ILE A 25 -1.67 27.57 -11.41
CA ILE A 25 -0.23 27.31 -11.71
C ILE A 25 0.23 25.93 -11.25
N PHE A 26 -0.44 25.35 -10.27
CA PHE A 26 -0.12 24.02 -9.76
C PHE A 26 -0.83 22.89 -10.53
N ASP A 27 -1.72 23.24 -11.47
CA ASP A 27 -2.41 22.25 -12.30
C ASP A 27 -1.43 21.46 -13.15
N GLY A 28 -1.50 20.14 -13.05
CA GLY A 28 -0.57 19.25 -13.71
C GLY A 28 0.81 19.11 -13.02
N ILE A 29 1.10 19.94 -12.00
CA ILE A 29 2.34 19.85 -11.20
C ILE A 29 2.08 19.11 -9.89
N ILE A 30 0.99 19.45 -9.20
CA ILE A 30 0.62 18.84 -7.93
C ILE A 30 -0.77 18.21 -8.09
N ARG A 31 -0.88 16.93 -7.76
CA ARG A 31 -2.17 16.24 -7.70
C ARG A 31 -2.76 16.33 -6.31
N ASP A 32 -4.08 16.21 -6.23
CA ASP A 32 -4.81 16.15 -4.95
C ASP A 32 -4.28 15.03 -4.07
N GLY A 33 -4.03 15.34 -2.80
CA GLY A 33 -3.52 14.38 -1.84
C GLY A 33 -2.98 14.97 -0.54
N ILE A 34 -2.51 14.08 0.32
CA ILE A 34 -1.79 14.40 1.55
C ILE A 34 -0.28 14.42 1.27
N LEU A 35 0.45 15.40 1.79
CA LEU A 35 1.91 15.44 1.66
C LEU A 35 2.54 14.40 2.61
N GLN A 36 3.08 13.34 2.04
CA GLN A 36 3.58 12.16 2.77
C GLN A 36 4.67 12.48 3.80
N HIS A 37 5.59 13.40 3.49
CA HIS A 37 6.76 13.70 4.33
C HIS A 37 6.58 14.93 5.23
N VAL A 38 5.34 15.37 5.45
CA VAL A 38 5.03 16.49 6.34
C VAL A 38 4.39 15.96 7.62
N GLY A 39 5.09 16.07 8.74
CA GLY A 39 4.65 15.61 10.05
C GLY A 39 4.38 14.10 10.07
N THR A 40 3.17 13.71 10.44
CA THR A 40 2.69 12.32 10.40
C THR A 40 1.67 12.08 9.27
N ALA A 41 1.68 12.92 8.24
CA ALA A 41 0.78 12.84 7.09
C ALA A 41 -0.71 12.79 7.51
N MET A 42 -1.11 13.54 8.54
CA MET A 42 -2.48 13.55 9.08
C MET A 42 -3.03 12.18 9.50
N MET A 43 -2.15 11.19 9.77
CA MET A 43 -2.57 9.88 10.25
C MET A 43 -3.36 10.00 11.55
N VAL A 44 -4.41 9.19 11.68
CA VAL A 44 -5.27 9.17 12.85
C VAL A 44 -4.78 8.09 13.82
N LYS A 45 -4.68 8.44 15.09
CA LYS A 45 -4.28 7.55 16.18
C LYS A 45 -5.30 7.61 17.33
N GLU A 46 -5.30 6.54 18.12
CA GLU A 46 -6.09 6.49 19.35
C GLU A 46 -5.70 7.61 20.32
N SER A 47 -6.66 7.97 21.18
CA SER A 47 -6.47 8.86 22.31
C SER A 47 -7.23 8.32 23.53
N THR A 48 -7.38 9.11 24.56
CA THR A 48 -8.05 8.66 25.79
C THR A 48 -9.57 8.59 25.59
N GLY A 49 -10.20 7.47 26.00
CA GLY A 49 -11.66 7.30 25.96
C GLY A 49 -12.22 7.30 24.53
N MET A 50 -13.33 7.98 24.32
CA MET A 50 -13.97 8.13 23.01
C MET A 50 -13.36 9.28 22.20
N MET A 51 -12.04 9.35 22.11
CA MET A 51 -11.32 10.37 21.36
C MET A 51 -10.27 9.73 20.44
N VAL A 52 -10.00 10.44 19.35
CA VAL A 52 -8.88 10.15 18.44
C VAL A 52 -8.11 11.42 18.15
N ASN A 53 -6.83 11.30 17.81
CA ASN A 53 -6.00 12.42 17.43
C ASN A 53 -5.65 12.36 15.94
N VAL A 54 -5.87 13.43 15.22
CA VAL A 54 -5.33 13.61 13.87
C VAL A 54 -3.92 14.20 14.00
N GLY A 55 -2.97 13.56 13.37
CA GLY A 55 -1.57 13.97 13.44
C GLY A 55 -1.27 15.21 12.61
N ILE A 56 -0.09 15.78 12.85
CA ILE A 56 0.44 16.90 12.08
C ILE A 56 0.58 16.52 10.63
N GLY A 57 0.23 17.43 9.70
CA GLY A 57 0.37 17.16 8.28
C GLY A 57 -0.13 18.29 7.41
N ARG A 58 0.02 18.11 6.11
CA ARG A 58 -0.40 19.06 5.10
C ARG A 58 -1.10 18.35 3.96
N ALA A 59 -2.11 18.99 3.40
CA ALA A 59 -2.90 18.49 2.29
C ALA A 59 -3.04 19.54 1.19
N TRP A 60 -3.21 19.04 -0.05
CA TRP A 60 -3.61 19.81 -1.20
C TRP A 60 -4.81 19.11 -1.84
N PHE A 61 -5.97 19.75 -1.82
CA PHE A 61 -7.19 19.23 -2.42
C PHE A 61 -8.01 20.37 -3.06
N ASN A 62 -8.55 20.12 -4.22
CA ASN A 62 -9.46 21.06 -4.91
C ASN A 62 -8.92 22.49 -4.95
N HIS A 63 -7.67 22.68 -5.35
CA HIS A 63 -6.98 23.98 -5.44
C HIS A 63 -6.82 24.70 -4.09
N THR A 64 -7.03 24.01 -2.97
CA THR A 64 -6.85 24.57 -1.63
C THR A 64 -5.82 23.77 -0.85
N TRP A 65 -5.13 24.43 0.06
CA TRP A 65 -4.22 23.78 0.98
C TRP A 65 -4.79 23.74 2.41
N THR A 66 -4.43 22.69 3.13
CA THR A 66 -4.78 22.54 4.55
C THR A 66 -3.50 22.23 5.31
N LEU A 67 -3.28 22.91 6.43
CA LEU A 67 -2.20 22.64 7.37
C LEU A 67 -2.83 22.29 8.73
N ASN A 68 -2.48 21.13 9.25
CA ASN A 68 -2.68 20.76 10.64
C ASN A 68 -1.31 20.81 11.34
N ASP A 69 -1.02 21.84 12.09
CA ASP A 69 0.28 22.14 12.69
C ASP A 69 0.46 21.57 14.11
N ALA A 70 -0.60 21.02 14.69
CA ALA A 70 -0.60 20.38 16.00
C ALA A 70 -1.46 19.11 16.01
N LEU A 71 -1.36 18.31 17.07
CA LEU A 71 -2.29 17.20 17.27
C LEU A 71 -3.71 17.75 17.45
N LEU A 72 -4.63 17.30 16.61
CA LEU A 72 -6.03 17.71 16.64
C LEU A 72 -6.87 16.61 17.28
N PRO A 73 -7.33 16.80 18.54
CA PRO A 73 -8.21 15.86 19.19
C PRO A 73 -9.64 15.97 18.63
N LEU A 74 -10.24 14.82 18.32
CA LEU A 74 -11.62 14.72 17.87
C LEU A 74 -12.39 13.76 18.76
N THR A 75 -13.58 14.19 19.22
CA THR A 75 -14.47 13.34 20.02
C THR A 75 -15.31 12.46 19.10
N VAL A 76 -15.15 11.16 19.23
CA VAL A 76 -16.00 10.16 18.58
C VAL A 76 -17.33 10.12 19.33
N PRO A 77 -18.48 10.20 18.65
CA PRO A 77 -19.78 10.08 19.31
C PRO A 77 -19.88 8.78 20.10
N GLN A 78 -20.60 8.79 21.22
CA GLN A 78 -20.76 7.61 22.07
C GLN A 78 -21.26 6.39 21.27
N SER A 79 -20.82 5.21 21.69
CA SER A 79 -21.25 3.95 21.09
C SER A 79 -22.76 3.72 21.29
N GLU A 80 -23.36 3.00 20.38
CA GLU A 80 -24.71 2.49 20.57
C GLU A 80 -24.71 1.29 21.52
N VAL A 81 -25.84 1.01 22.14
CA VAL A 81 -25.96 -0.07 23.13
C VAL A 81 -25.85 -1.45 22.48
N ILE A 82 -26.44 -1.62 21.28
CA ILE A 82 -26.65 -2.93 20.65
C ILE A 82 -25.92 -3.05 19.31
N LEU A 83 -25.88 -1.98 18.52
CA LEU A 83 -25.41 -2.01 17.15
C LEU A 83 -24.01 -1.41 17.02
N ASN A 84 -23.22 -1.98 16.12
CA ASN A 84 -21.93 -1.44 15.72
C ASN A 84 -22.13 -0.38 14.62
N ARG A 85 -21.16 0.52 14.46
CA ARG A 85 -21.11 1.46 13.33
C ARG A 85 -19.68 1.71 12.87
N ILE A 86 -19.53 2.30 11.71
CA ILE A 86 -18.23 2.78 11.21
C ILE A 86 -18.35 4.29 11.02
N ASP A 87 -17.59 5.06 11.81
CA ASP A 87 -17.49 6.51 11.68
C ASP A 87 -16.29 6.85 10.75
N ALA A 88 -16.30 8.01 10.14
CA ALA A 88 -15.16 8.48 9.32
C ALA A 88 -14.59 9.78 9.90
N VAL A 89 -13.27 9.84 10.07
CA VAL A 89 -12.53 11.09 10.21
C VAL A 89 -12.27 11.62 8.82
N ILE A 90 -12.73 12.81 8.51
CA ILE A 90 -12.64 13.38 7.16
C ILE A 90 -11.97 14.74 7.17
N LEU A 91 -11.29 15.05 6.08
CA LEU A 91 -10.97 16.40 5.66
C LEU A 91 -12.05 16.85 4.68
N GLU A 92 -12.78 17.91 5.01
CA GLU A 92 -13.79 18.50 4.16
C GLU A 92 -13.27 19.82 3.57
N VAL A 93 -13.34 19.92 2.25
CA VAL A 93 -13.14 21.16 1.51
C VAL A 93 -14.50 21.70 1.11
N ASP A 94 -14.85 22.88 1.59
CA ASP A 94 -16.12 23.53 1.32
C ASP A 94 -15.91 24.92 0.75
N SER A 95 -16.10 25.03 -0.57
CA SER A 95 -15.90 26.26 -1.33
C SER A 95 -17.14 27.14 -1.42
N ARG A 96 -18.26 26.70 -0.85
CA ARG A 96 -19.52 27.48 -0.86
C ARG A 96 -19.29 28.87 -0.27
N GLU A 97 -19.88 29.86 -0.88
CA GLU A 97 -19.68 31.27 -0.52
C GLU A 97 -19.93 31.56 0.97
N SER A 98 -20.85 30.85 1.58
CA SER A 98 -21.19 30.95 3.00
C SER A 98 -20.18 30.30 3.93
N VAL A 99 -19.26 29.46 3.44
CA VAL A 99 -18.32 28.65 4.25
C VAL A 99 -16.87 28.99 3.92
N ARG A 100 -16.40 28.67 2.72
CA ARG A 100 -15.03 28.90 2.25
C ARG A 100 -13.97 28.48 3.25
N ALA A 101 -14.03 27.20 3.67
CA ALA A 101 -13.14 26.66 4.69
C ALA A 101 -12.87 25.18 4.48
N ASN A 102 -11.66 24.77 4.90
CA ASN A 102 -11.30 23.37 5.06
C ASN A 102 -11.42 22.97 6.53
N THR A 103 -12.08 21.86 6.82
CA THR A 103 -12.31 21.41 8.20
C THR A 103 -12.03 19.92 8.34
N ILE A 104 -11.44 19.53 9.48
CA ILE A 104 -11.27 18.13 9.85
C ILE A 104 -12.30 17.80 10.93
N LYS A 105 -13.11 16.77 10.69
CA LYS A 105 -14.23 16.40 11.57
C LYS A 105 -14.59 14.92 11.46
N ILE A 106 -15.47 14.47 12.36
CA ILE A 106 -16.02 13.12 12.32
C ILE A 106 -17.40 13.15 11.65
N VAL A 107 -17.59 12.22 10.71
CA VAL A 107 -18.90 11.87 10.16
C VAL A 107 -19.32 10.58 10.83
N LYS A 108 -20.42 10.66 11.60
CA LYS A 108 -21.02 9.49 12.26
C LYS A 108 -21.64 8.57 11.22
N GLY A 109 -21.29 7.30 11.26
CA GLY A 109 -21.91 6.27 10.43
C GLY A 109 -23.27 5.80 10.93
N THR A 110 -23.95 5.01 10.13
CA THR A 110 -25.25 4.43 10.49
C THR A 110 -25.04 3.14 11.28
N PRO A 111 -25.63 3.03 12.49
CA PRO A 111 -25.56 1.79 13.26
C PRO A 111 -26.30 0.66 12.55
N ALA A 112 -25.65 -0.51 12.45
CA ALA A 112 -26.23 -1.70 11.82
C ALA A 112 -25.58 -2.98 12.35
N THR A 113 -26.21 -4.13 12.12
CA THR A 113 -25.62 -5.45 12.41
C THR A 113 -24.35 -5.67 11.60
N ASN A 114 -24.36 -5.25 10.31
CA ASN A 114 -23.21 -5.22 9.43
C ASN A 114 -22.98 -3.76 8.99
N PRO A 115 -22.22 -2.97 9.77
CA PRO A 115 -22.04 -1.56 9.48
C PRO A 115 -21.17 -1.36 8.24
N VAL A 116 -21.52 -0.37 7.44
CA VAL A 116 -20.78 0.05 6.25
C VAL A 116 -20.14 1.41 6.47
N LYS A 117 -19.09 1.70 5.71
CA LYS A 117 -18.46 3.01 5.69
C LYS A 117 -19.46 4.08 5.29
N PRO A 118 -19.46 5.27 5.91
CA PRO A 118 -20.30 6.38 5.47
C PRO A 118 -19.92 6.84 4.07
N SER A 119 -20.91 7.21 3.27
CA SER A 119 -20.67 7.77 1.93
C SER A 119 -20.08 9.18 2.03
N MET A 120 -19.05 9.43 1.26
CA MET A 120 -18.40 10.74 1.20
C MET A 120 -19.15 11.66 0.23
N ILE A 121 -19.32 12.91 0.63
CA ILE A 121 -19.90 13.95 -0.23
C ILE A 121 -18.85 14.34 -1.27
N LYS A 122 -19.24 14.38 -2.55
CA LYS A 122 -18.45 14.85 -3.67
C LYS A 122 -19.34 15.64 -4.62
N THR A 123 -19.40 16.95 -4.42
CA THR A 123 -20.13 17.89 -5.27
C THR A 123 -19.19 18.91 -5.86
N ASN A 124 -19.65 19.81 -6.71
CA ASN A 124 -18.79 20.84 -7.33
C ASN A 124 -18.18 21.82 -6.32
N ASP A 125 -18.81 21.98 -5.17
CA ASP A 125 -18.49 22.99 -4.16
C ASP A 125 -18.15 22.40 -2.76
N ARG A 126 -18.30 21.07 -2.60
CA ARG A 126 -18.05 20.40 -1.32
C ARG A 126 -17.51 19.00 -1.52
N TRP A 127 -16.34 18.73 -0.96
CA TRP A 127 -15.67 17.45 -1.09
C TRP A 127 -15.22 16.93 0.28
N GLN A 128 -15.38 15.64 0.49
CA GLN A 128 -14.95 14.95 1.71
C GLN A 128 -13.94 13.87 1.37
N TYR A 129 -12.79 13.94 2.04
CA TYR A 129 -11.69 12.99 1.89
C TYR A 129 -11.51 12.25 3.23
N PRO A 130 -11.68 10.92 3.28
CA PRO A 130 -11.55 10.16 4.50
C PRO A 130 -10.08 10.06 4.90
N LEU A 131 -9.72 10.53 6.10
CA LEU A 131 -8.39 10.33 6.70
C LEU A 131 -8.31 8.96 7.37
N ALA A 132 -9.39 8.55 8.06
CA ALA A 132 -9.50 7.23 8.67
C ALA A 132 -10.96 6.82 8.85
N TYR A 133 -11.17 5.52 8.98
CA TYR A 133 -12.43 4.92 9.42
C TYR A 133 -12.25 4.34 10.81
N ILE A 134 -13.26 4.55 11.66
CA ILE A 134 -13.26 4.10 13.05
C ILE A 134 -14.42 3.11 13.24
N ARG A 135 -14.09 1.87 13.55
CA ARG A 135 -15.10 0.89 13.95
C ARG A 135 -15.50 1.12 15.41
N VAL A 136 -16.70 1.55 15.64
CA VAL A 136 -17.26 1.77 16.96
C VAL A 136 -18.17 0.58 17.30
N ASN A 137 -17.67 -0.33 18.12
CA ASN A 137 -18.44 -1.47 18.58
C ASN A 137 -19.50 -1.04 19.60
N SER A 138 -20.54 -1.83 19.77
CA SER A 138 -21.60 -1.57 20.75
C SER A 138 -21.04 -1.58 22.18
N GLY A 139 -21.51 -0.65 23.01
CA GLY A 139 -21.17 -0.59 24.43
C GLY A 139 -19.74 -0.20 24.77
N VAL A 140 -18.90 0.18 23.79
CA VAL A 140 -17.50 0.60 24.10
C VAL A 140 -17.46 2.01 24.68
N THR A 141 -16.51 2.23 25.58
CA THR A 141 -16.24 3.52 26.21
C THR A 141 -14.92 4.13 25.78
N SER A 142 -14.17 3.45 24.93
CA SER A 142 -12.89 3.91 24.39
C SER A 142 -12.64 3.38 22.98
N ILE A 143 -11.94 4.15 22.18
CA ILE A 143 -11.46 3.75 20.85
C ILE A 143 -10.01 3.32 20.98
N ARG A 144 -9.68 2.13 20.44
CA ARG A 144 -8.33 1.58 20.40
C ARG A 144 -7.78 1.65 18.98
N GLN A 145 -6.44 1.60 18.85
CA GLN A 145 -5.77 1.68 17.55
C GLN A 145 -6.22 0.58 16.58
N GLU A 146 -6.53 -0.61 17.06
CA GLU A 146 -7.06 -1.72 16.26
C GLU A 146 -8.41 -1.42 15.60
N ASN A 147 -9.16 -0.45 16.15
CA ASN A 147 -10.45 -0.01 15.60
C ASN A 147 -10.30 1.08 14.54
N ILE A 148 -9.08 1.59 14.30
CA ILE A 148 -8.80 2.70 13.39
C ILE A 148 -8.12 2.17 12.14
N THR A 149 -8.75 2.38 11.01
CA THR A 149 -8.18 2.07 9.69
C THR A 149 -7.87 3.37 8.96
N ASN A 150 -6.59 3.72 8.86
CA ASN A 150 -6.18 4.93 8.12
C ASN A 150 -6.45 4.73 6.62
N ALA A 151 -7.03 5.75 5.99
CA ALA A 151 -7.31 5.80 4.56
C ALA A 151 -6.31 6.67 3.79
N VAL A 152 -5.45 7.42 4.51
CA VAL A 152 -4.37 8.22 3.91
C VAL A 152 -3.39 7.31 3.18
N GLY A 153 -3.04 7.65 1.95
CA GLY A 153 -2.19 6.85 1.06
C GLY A 153 -2.96 5.82 0.23
N THR A 154 -4.28 5.73 0.38
CA THR A 154 -5.14 4.87 -0.45
C THR A 154 -5.76 5.65 -1.60
N SER A 155 -6.50 4.97 -2.50
CA SER A 155 -7.26 5.62 -3.57
C SER A 155 -8.37 6.57 -3.07
N GLU A 156 -8.83 6.39 -1.82
CA GLU A 156 -9.86 7.25 -1.22
C GLU A 156 -9.29 8.60 -0.71
N CYS A 157 -8.01 8.59 -0.28
CA CYS A 157 -7.27 9.76 0.19
C CYS A 157 -5.78 9.60 -0.18
N PRO A 158 -5.38 9.88 -1.41
CA PRO A 158 -4.04 9.60 -1.92
C PRO A 158 -2.97 10.50 -1.30
N PHE A 159 -1.72 10.09 -1.44
CA PHE A 159 -0.62 11.01 -1.27
C PHE A 159 -0.49 11.93 -2.48
N VAL A 160 0.02 13.13 -2.24
CA VAL A 160 0.41 14.04 -3.32
C VAL A 160 1.46 13.36 -4.19
N THR A 161 1.22 13.34 -5.50
CA THR A 161 2.18 12.89 -6.49
C THR A 161 2.51 14.01 -7.46
N ALA A 162 3.79 14.12 -7.84
CA ALA A 162 4.24 14.99 -8.92
C ALA A 162 4.25 14.23 -10.25
N PRO A 163 4.11 14.89 -11.42
CA PRO A 163 4.11 14.21 -12.71
C PRO A 163 5.38 13.39 -12.98
N LEU A 164 6.51 13.80 -12.40
CA LEU A 164 7.80 13.12 -12.58
C LEU A 164 7.86 11.72 -11.94
N GLU A 165 7.06 11.45 -10.91
CA GLU A 165 7.02 10.13 -10.26
C GLU A 165 6.33 9.06 -11.11
N LYS A 166 5.46 9.47 -12.04
CA LYS A 166 4.72 8.52 -12.88
C LYS A 166 5.46 8.10 -14.15
N MET A 167 6.50 8.85 -14.56
CA MET A 167 7.15 8.64 -15.85
C MET A 167 8.25 7.55 -15.88
N SER A 168 8.79 7.13 -14.74
CA SER A 168 9.93 6.20 -14.76
C SER A 168 9.73 4.89 -14.00
N ILE A 169 8.79 4.82 -13.07
CA ILE A 169 8.67 3.65 -12.19
C ILE A 169 8.08 2.46 -12.92
N ASP A 170 7.03 2.63 -13.72
CA ASP A 170 6.39 1.50 -14.42
C ASP A 170 7.33 0.89 -15.46
N ALA A 171 8.08 1.71 -16.20
CA ALA A 171 9.08 1.25 -17.16
C ALA A 171 10.26 0.58 -16.46
N LEU A 172 10.71 1.13 -15.31
CA LEU A 172 11.79 0.57 -14.52
C LEU A 172 11.37 -0.76 -13.87
N VAL A 173 10.17 -0.85 -13.34
CA VAL A 173 9.61 -2.07 -12.75
C VAL A 173 9.42 -3.14 -13.83
N ALA A 174 8.95 -2.79 -15.03
CA ALA A 174 8.86 -3.71 -16.15
C ALA A 174 10.25 -4.23 -16.55
N GLN A 175 11.24 -3.35 -16.68
CA GLN A 175 12.62 -3.74 -16.99
C GLN A 175 13.21 -4.66 -15.90
N TRP A 176 12.98 -4.38 -14.63
CA TRP A 176 13.44 -5.25 -13.54
C TRP A 176 12.76 -6.61 -13.56
N LYS A 177 11.46 -6.63 -13.86
CA LYS A 177 10.72 -7.89 -13.98
C LYS A 177 11.28 -8.75 -15.11
N ASP A 178 11.50 -8.15 -16.30
CA ASP A 178 12.07 -8.86 -17.44
C ASP A 178 13.47 -9.41 -17.13
N GLN A 179 14.32 -8.63 -16.45
CA GLN A 179 15.64 -9.07 -16.01
C GLN A 179 15.56 -10.19 -14.97
N TRP A 180 14.61 -10.10 -14.03
CA TRP A 180 14.40 -11.12 -13.02
C TRP A 180 13.90 -12.43 -13.62
N ASP A 181 12.92 -12.34 -14.52
CA ASP A 181 12.36 -13.52 -15.20
C ASP A 181 13.44 -14.22 -16.03
N ALA A 182 14.26 -13.47 -16.78
CA ALA A 182 15.38 -14.02 -17.54
C ALA A 182 16.47 -14.66 -16.65
N PHE A 183 16.77 -14.04 -15.51
CA PHE A 183 17.71 -14.61 -14.53
C PHE A 183 17.16 -15.92 -13.94
N TYR A 184 15.90 -15.94 -13.56
CA TYR A 184 15.24 -17.09 -12.96
C TYR A 184 15.15 -18.27 -13.93
N GLU A 185 14.81 -18.02 -15.20
CA GLU A 185 14.79 -19.03 -16.25
C GLU A 185 16.17 -19.65 -16.46
N LYS A 186 17.21 -18.83 -16.51
CA LYS A 186 18.59 -19.28 -16.66
C LYS A 186 19.04 -20.16 -15.48
N GLU A 187 18.84 -19.69 -14.24
CA GLU A 187 19.23 -20.43 -13.04
C GLU A 187 18.47 -21.77 -12.92
N THR A 188 17.20 -21.78 -13.29
CA THR A 188 16.40 -23.01 -13.31
C THR A 188 16.92 -24.01 -14.35
N SER A 189 17.25 -23.54 -15.56
CA SER A 189 17.82 -24.37 -16.62
C SER A 189 19.18 -24.94 -16.23
N ASP A 190 20.05 -24.12 -15.64
CA ASP A 190 21.38 -24.53 -15.17
C ASP A 190 21.29 -25.57 -14.03
N MET A 191 20.31 -25.42 -13.15
CA MET A 191 20.04 -26.38 -12.07
C MET A 191 19.51 -27.72 -12.62
N GLU A 192 18.60 -27.68 -13.59
CA GLU A 192 18.08 -28.89 -14.25
C GLU A 192 19.18 -29.65 -15.00
N ALA A 193 20.05 -28.93 -15.72
CA ALA A 193 21.19 -29.51 -16.40
C ALA A 193 22.16 -30.18 -15.41
N THR A 194 22.47 -29.51 -14.32
CA THR A 194 23.31 -30.03 -13.24
C THR A 194 22.71 -31.27 -12.59
N ASN A 195 21.42 -31.25 -12.27
CA ASN A 195 20.69 -32.40 -11.73
C ASN A 195 20.70 -33.60 -12.70
N SER A 196 20.50 -33.34 -14.00
CA SER A 196 20.51 -34.38 -15.03
C SER A 196 21.92 -35.00 -15.12
N PHE A 197 22.97 -34.18 -15.11
CA PHE A 197 24.36 -34.64 -15.10
C PHE A 197 24.65 -35.56 -13.89
N TRP A 198 24.28 -35.13 -12.69
CA TRP A 198 24.51 -35.93 -11.49
C TRP A 198 23.71 -37.23 -11.48
N LYS A 199 22.47 -37.21 -11.97
CA LYS A 199 21.66 -38.44 -12.12
C LYS A 199 22.31 -39.43 -13.09
N ASP A 200 22.85 -38.98 -14.21
CA ASP A 200 23.54 -39.81 -15.18
C ASP A 200 24.82 -40.39 -14.56
N GLN A 201 25.65 -39.58 -13.89
CA GLN A 201 26.87 -40.05 -13.19
C GLN A 201 26.56 -41.09 -12.13
N TRP A 202 25.51 -40.85 -11.33
CA TRP A 202 25.05 -41.78 -10.30
C TRP A 202 24.60 -43.10 -10.90
N SER A 203 23.81 -43.06 -11.98
CA SER A 203 23.33 -44.29 -12.66
C SER A 203 24.47 -45.10 -13.24
N LYS A 204 25.47 -44.48 -13.84
CA LYS A 204 26.66 -45.14 -14.36
C LYS A 204 27.49 -45.79 -13.25
N TRP A 205 27.71 -45.06 -12.16
CA TRP A 205 28.44 -45.60 -11.00
C TRP A 205 27.68 -46.80 -10.38
N PHE A 206 26.37 -46.67 -10.17
CA PHE A 206 25.53 -47.69 -9.57
C PHE A 206 25.51 -48.98 -10.43
N ASN A 207 25.36 -48.83 -11.74
CA ASN A 207 25.36 -49.96 -12.65
C ASN A 207 26.73 -50.66 -12.66
N ALA A 208 27.80 -49.93 -12.69
CA ALA A 208 29.15 -50.51 -12.63
C ALA A 208 29.39 -51.29 -11.33
N GLN A 209 28.96 -50.77 -10.19
CA GLN A 209 29.06 -51.47 -8.90
C GLN A 209 28.20 -52.73 -8.88
N THR A 210 27.01 -52.69 -9.49
CA THR A 210 26.11 -53.83 -9.55
C THR A 210 26.68 -54.93 -10.44
N GLU A 211 27.30 -54.60 -11.60
CA GLU A 211 27.99 -55.53 -12.47
C GLU A 211 29.18 -56.19 -11.80
N GLU A 212 30.00 -55.39 -11.04
CA GLU A 212 31.13 -55.89 -10.31
C GLU A 212 30.72 -56.88 -9.20
N ILE A 213 29.66 -56.59 -8.45
CA ILE A 213 29.07 -57.49 -7.45
C ILE A 213 28.58 -58.77 -8.07
N GLN A 214 27.82 -58.65 -9.19
CA GLN A 214 27.34 -59.84 -9.90
C GLN A 214 28.48 -60.71 -10.41
N GLN A 215 29.56 -60.12 -10.96
CA GLN A 215 30.70 -60.83 -11.46
C GLN A 215 31.41 -61.56 -10.32
N SER A 216 31.61 -60.86 -9.20
CA SER A 216 32.19 -61.45 -7.98
C SER A 216 31.40 -62.65 -7.48
N TYR A 217 30.08 -62.57 -7.51
CA TYR A 217 29.17 -63.67 -7.13
C TYR A 217 29.32 -64.85 -8.06
N LEU A 218 29.32 -64.64 -9.36
CA LEU A 218 29.50 -65.66 -10.39
C LEU A 218 30.89 -66.36 -10.27
N ASP A 219 31.94 -65.61 -9.97
CA ASP A 219 33.28 -66.15 -9.78
C ASP A 219 33.38 -66.96 -8.48
N TRP A 220 32.66 -66.54 -7.42
CA TRP A 220 32.53 -67.29 -6.21
C TRP A 220 31.78 -68.61 -6.40
N GLU A 221 30.72 -68.63 -7.21
CA GLU A 221 29.89 -69.83 -7.53
C GLU A 221 30.66 -70.87 -8.36
N LYS A 222 31.65 -70.40 -9.15
CA LYS A 222 32.51 -71.24 -9.99
C LYS A 222 33.77 -71.78 -9.30
N MET A 223 33.99 -71.40 -8.01
CA MET A 223 35.14 -71.90 -7.28
C MET A 223 35.11 -73.43 -7.10
N PRO A 224 36.24 -74.10 -7.35
CA PRO A 224 36.34 -75.57 -7.19
C PRO A 224 36.02 -76.00 -5.75
N ALA A 225 35.43 -77.19 -5.61
CA ALA A 225 34.97 -77.74 -4.32
C ALA A 225 36.07 -77.95 -3.26
N ASP A 226 37.32 -78.00 -3.67
CA ASP A 226 38.46 -78.07 -2.79
C ASP A 226 38.79 -76.77 -2.04
N GLN A 227 38.21 -75.64 -2.48
CA GLN A 227 38.27 -74.37 -1.76
C GLN A 227 36.97 -74.03 -0.98
N GLU A 228 36.00 -74.94 -0.89
CA GLU A 228 34.74 -74.74 -0.17
C GLU A 228 34.92 -74.52 1.36
N ALA A 229 36.09 -74.77 1.91
CA ALA A 229 36.36 -74.47 3.31
C ALA A 229 36.19 -72.95 3.69
N PHE A 230 36.34 -72.10 2.74
CA PHE A 230 36.16 -70.64 2.90
C PHE A 230 34.69 -70.17 2.78
N LYS A 231 33.77 -71.05 2.39
CA LYS A 231 32.35 -70.74 2.24
C LYS A 231 31.56 -70.77 3.54
N ARG A 232 32.16 -71.09 4.70
CA ARG A 232 31.45 -71.35 5.94
C ARG A 232 31.84 -70.46 7.12
N GLU A 233 32.63 -69.38 6.90
CA GLU A 233 32.79 -68.26 7.81
C GLU A 233 32.06 -67.01 7.24
#